data_81dbacffd1dc576c001f0e51b0232c5c
#
_entry.id   81dbacffd1dc576c001f0e51b0232c5c
#
_cell.length_a   1.000
_cell.length_b   1.000
_cell.length_c   1.000
_cell.angle_alpha   90.00
_cell.angle_beta   90.00
_cell.angle_gamma   90.00
#
_symmetry.space_group_name_H-M   'P 1'
#
loop_
_entity.id
_entity.type
_entity.pdbx_description
1 polymer ?
#
loop_
_entity_poly.entity_id
_entity_poly.type
_entity_poly.pdbx_seq_one_letter_code
_entity_poly.pdbx_strand_id
1 'polypeptide(L)'
;MKALKSLNPYFWKHRNMLSLGVLFIFLSNFFNIFWIQYLGDTIDAIQQVLSSKNTNSDTIIKTLLINGGIIIGSSIIAGVFRFMMRQTIIVTSRKIEYELKNEIYQHYQSLSLTNFKKTSIGDLMNRLSEDIIAIRMYLGPGVMYVANLIILLMITSFYMIRTDLEMTLVILILLPIFSLSVYKVSGIVGKKSKLVQESQSAISTFVQDSFSGIRVVKFFNKEKYVQDKYDEKIKSYQNRSVDLAKYENFFYTSMILIVGILDIAILFIGGQKYINGEINIGMIANFFMYANAMVIPFSTVGWVTSINQRAEASMQRINEFMNIHSDIINTNHDIYEIKGDIEFRNVSYTYPNTGIKAVENLSFKVNAGEFITITGKTGSGKSTIALLLCRLIDPDEGEILIDGKNLKEHNLELYRKFIGYIPQESYLFSDTIENNIGFAVDNPTPELIEKFAKIADIHNDVMLFRDKYQTVVGERGVMLSGGQKQRICIARALIKQPQIVIFDDCLSALDTKTEQNILTNIEKEVANCTAIIITHRETVTSSKKINLYPNI
;
A
#
# COMPACT_ATOMS: atom_id res chain seq x y z
N MET A 1 9.10 -18.95 -2.78
CA MET A 1 8.28 -18.99 -1.53
C MET A 1 9.08 -18.75 -0.23
N LYS A 2 10.29 -18.18 -0.32
CA LYS A 2 11.08 -17.86 0.89
C LYS A 2 10.52 -16.63 1.62
N ALA A 3 10.07 -15.61 0.87
CA ALA A 3 9.58 -14.37 1.47
C ALA A 3 8.24 -14.53 2.21
N LEU A 4 7.36 -15.42 1.74
CA LEU A 4 6.08 -15.68 2.41
C LEU A 4 6.21 -16.36 3.78
N LYS A 5 7.39 -16.90 4.13
CA LYS A 5 7.62 -17.48 5.46
C LYS A 5 7.50 -16.46 6.59
N SER A 6 7.76 -15.19 6.32
CA SER A 6 7.55 -14.10 7.29
C SER A 6 6.09 -13.91 7.70
N LEU A 7 5.14 -14.49 6.94
CA LEU A 7 3.72 -14.49 7.31
C LEU A 7 3.34 -15.58 8.32
N ASN A 8 4.23 -16.54 8.62
CA ASN A 8 3.96 -17.64 9.55
C ASN A 8 3.48 -17.18 10.94
N PRO A 9 4.05 -16.12 11.56
CA PRO A 9 3.56 -15.62 12.85
C PRO A 9 2.08 -15.24 12.82
N TYR A 10 1.63 -14.62 11.73
CA TYR A 10 0.21 -14.23 11.55
C TYR A 10 -0.69 -15.44 11.36
N PHE A 11 -0.24 -16.48 10.64
CA PHE A 11 -0.96 -17.75 10.53
C PHE A 11 -1.14 -18.41 11.90
N TRP A 12 -0.09 -18.45 12.71
CA TRP A 12 -0.15 -19.02 14.06
C TRP A 12 -1.05 -18.21 15.00
N LYS A 13 -0.97 -16.87 14.94
CA LYS A 13 -1.82 -15.97 15.74
C LYS A 13 -3.31 -16.18 15.44
N HIS A 14 -3.66 -16.35 14.17
CA HIS A 14 -5.06 -16.49 13.72
C HIS A 14 -5.47 -17.93 13.40
N ARG A 15 -4.70 -18.95 13.83
CA ARG A 15 -4.91 -20.36 13.50
C ARG A 15 -6.33 -20.88 13.78
N ASN A 16 -6.95 -20.46 14.89
CA ASN A 16 -8.29 -20.93 15.28
C ASN A 16 -9.36 -20.49 14.26
N MET A 17 -9.29 -19.26 13.78
CA MET A 17 -10.21 -18.75 12.75
C MET A 17 -9.96 -19.40 11.38
N LEU A 18 -8.70 -19.64 11.04
CA LEU A 18 -8.34 -20.29 9.77
C LEU A 18 -8.75 -21.76 9.77
N SER A 19 -8.54 -22.51 10.85
CA SER A 19 -8.96 -23.91 10.97
C SER A 19 -10.49 -24.03 10.97
N LEU A 20 -11.19 -23.12 11.64
CA LEU A 20 -12.66 -23.05 11.56
C LEU A 20 -13.13 -22.76 10.13
N GLY A 21 -12.43 -21.89 9.41
CA GLY A 21 -12.69 -21.62 8.00
C GLY A 21 -12.52 -22.85 7.11
N VAL A 22 -11.48 -23.64 7.32
CA VAL A 22 -11.26 -24.92 6.61
C VAL A 22 -12.38 -25.92 6.92
N LEU A 23 -12.82 -25.99 8.17
CA LEU A 23 -13.98 -26.83 8.55
C LEU A 23 -15.24 -26.39 7.79
N PHE A 24 -15.50 -25.09 7.69
CA PHE A 24 -16.65 -24.59 6.94
C PHE A 24 -16.53 -24.83 5.42
N ILE A 25 -15.33 -24.84 4.86
CA ILE A 25 -15.09 -25.29 3.48
C ILE A 25 -15.52 -26.75 3.32
N PHE A 26 -15.09 -27.60 4.26
CA PHE A 26 -15.44 -29.02 4.23
C PHE A 26 -16.95 -29.22 4.30
N LEU A 27 -17.64 -28.61 5.29
CA LEU A 27 -19.09 -28.73 5.45
C LEU A 27 -19.84 -28.16 4.24
N SER A 28 -19.43 -27.01 3.72
CA SER A 28 -20.05 -26.43 2.52
C SER A 28 -19.94 -27.36 1.31
N ASN A 29 -18.76 -27.94 1.06
CA ASN A 29 -18.57 -28.86 -0.05
C ASN A 29 -19.29 -30.20 0.18
N PHE A 30 -19.30 -30.71 1.42
CA PHE A 30 -20.03 -31.92 1.76
C PHE A 30 -21.52 -31.80 1.43
N PHE A 31 -22.19 -30.76 1.91
CA PHE A 31 -23.60 -30.53 1.61
C PHE A 31 -23.86 -30.15 0.15
N ASN A 32 -22.88 -29.52 -0.52
CA ASN A 32 -22.98 -29.18 -1.94
C ASN A 32 -22.87 -30.41 -2.86
N ILE A 33 -22.21 -31.49 -2.41
CA ILE A 33 -22.07 -32.74 -3.16
C ILE A 33 -23.15 -33.77 -2.73
N PHE A 34 -23.55 -33.74 -1.47
CA PHE A 34 -24.50 -34.68 -0.89
C PHE A 34 -25.85 -34.77 -1.64
N TRP A 35 -26.38 -33.64 -2.07
CA TRP A 35 -27.66 -33.61 -2.78
C TRP A 35 -27.63 -34.24 -4.19
N ILE A 36 -26.44 -34.34 -4.79
CA ILE A 36 -26.29 -34.91 -6.15
C ILE A 36 -26.78 -36.35 -6.19
N GLN A 37 -26.54 -37.14 -5.13
CA GLN A 37 -27.05 -38.50 -5.06
C GLN A 37 -28.60 -38.56 -5.12
N TYR A 38 -29.25 -37.68 -4.37
CA TYR A 38 -30.71 -37.61 -4.36
C TYR A 38 -31.30 -37.15 -5.71
N LEU A 39 -30.52 -36.40 -6.51
CA LEU A 39 -30.91 -36.10 -7.88
C LEU A 39 -30.94 -37.36 -8.75
N GLY A 40 -29.88 -38.18 -8.66
CA GLY A 40 -29.84 -39.46 -9.38
C GLY A 40 -30.97 -40.40 -8.96
N ASP A 41 -31.19 -40.56 -7.65
CA ASP A 41 -32.29 -41.39 -7.13
C ASP A 41 -33.66 -40.90 -7.61
N THR A 42 -33.82 -39.58 -7.76
CA THR A 42 -35.05 -38.98 -8.30
C THR A 42 -35.25 -39.32 -9.78
N ILE A 43 -34.18 -39.27 -10.57
CA ILE A 43 -34.22 -39.64 -12.00
C ILE A 43 -34.53 -41.12 -12.16
N ASP A 44 -33.93 -41.99 -11.36
CA ASP A 44 -34.21 -43.43 -11.37
C ASP A 44 -35.64 -43.76 -10.96
N ALA A 45 -36.19 -43.08 -9.95
CA ALA A 45 -37.59 -43.19 -9.56
C ALA A 45 -38.55 -42.77 -10.69
N ILE A 46 -38.28 -41.68 -11.40
CA ILE A 46 -39.06 -41.23 -12.57
C ILE A 46 -38.99 -42.28 -13.68
N GLN A 47 -37.81 -42.82 -13.96
CA GLN A 47 -37.65 -43.86 -15.02
C GLN A 47 -38.41 -45.12 -14.70
N GLN A 48 -38.40 -45.61 -13.46
CA GLN A 48 -39.17 -46.77 -13.04
C GLN A 48 -40.69 -46.60 -13.27
N VAL A 49 -41.18 -45.39 -13.08
CA VAL A 49 -42.61 -45.09 -13.34
C VAL A 49 -42.94 -45.11 -14.82
N LEU A 50 -42.09 -44.54 -15.62
CA LEU A 50 -42.30 -44.50 -17.06
C LEU A 50 -42.24 -45.88 -17.70
N SER A 51 -41.50 -46.82 -17.09
CA SER A 51 -41.36 -48.20 -17.55
C SER A 51 -42.41 -49.17 -17.02
N SER A 52 -43.02 -48.90 -15.84
CA SER A 52 -44.01 -49.74 -15.20
C SER A 52 -45.45 -49.16 -15.37
N LYS A 53 -46.32 -49.91 -16.09
CA LYS A 53 -47.72 -49.51 -16.31
C LYS A 53 -48.61 -49.45 -15.05
N ASN A 54 -48.10 -49.74 -13.84
CA ASN A 54 -48.93 -49.98 -12.64
C ASN A 54 -48.29 -49.44 -11.34
N THR A 55 -47.81 -48.24 -11.32
CA THR A 55 -47.23 -47.63 -10.08
C THR A 55 -48.17 -46.60 -9.48
N ASN A 56 -48.38 -46.68 -8.15
CA ASN A 56 -49.15 -45.70 -7.36
C ASN A 56 -48.52 -44.32 -7.49
N SER A 57 -49.19 -43.40 -8.19
CA SER A 57 -48.75 -41.98 -8.38
C SER A 57 -48.40 -41.30 -7.07
N ASP A 58 -49.07 -41.63 -5.98
CA ASP A 58 -48.86 -41.02 -4.66
C ASP A 58 -47.50 -41.34 -4.04
N THR A 59 -46.97 -42.56 -4.26
CA THR A 59 -45.64 -42.95 -3.75
C THR A 59 -44.52 -42.17 -4.44
N ILE A 60 -44.69 -41.92 -5.72
CA ILE A 60 -43.72 -41.20 -6.54
C ILE A 60 -43.71 -39.71 -6.18
N ILE A 61 -44.91 -39.10 -6.10
CA ILE A 61 -45.03 -37.71 -5.69
C ILE A 61 -44.40 -37.51 -4.31
N LYS A 62 -44.59 -38.45 -3.38
CA LYS A 62 -43.97 -38.42 -2.07
C LYS A 62 -42.44 -38.50 -2.14
N THR A 63 -41.86 -39.39 -2.96
CA THR A 63 -40.40 -39.50 -3.18
C THR A 63 -39.82 -38.23 -3.80
N LEU A 64 -40.49 -37.69 -4.82
CA LEU A 64 -40.09 -36.42 -5.46
C LEU A 64 -40.10 -35.25 -4.48
N LEU A 65 -41.14 -35.15 -3.63
CA LEU A 65 -41.24 -34.10 -2.61
C LEU A 65 -40.15 -34.24 -1.54
N ILE A 66 -39.85 -35.45 -1.07
CA ILE A 66 -38.79 -35.72 -0.07
C ILE A 66 -37.44 -35.38 -0.66
N ASN A 67 -37.10 -35.92 -1.84
CA ASN A 67 -35.78 -35.66 -2.47
C ASN A 67 -35.65 -34.18 -2.83
N GLY A 68 -36.68 -33.52 -3.36
CA GLY A 68 -36.69 -32.08 -3.60
C GLY A 68 -36.46 -31.28 -2.32
N GLY A 69 -37.10 -31.68 -1.20
CA GLY A 69 -36.86 -31.08 0.11
C GLY A 69 -35.43 -31.25 0.59
N ILE A 70 -34.80 -32.43 0.39
CA ILE A 70 -33.39 -32.69 0.73
C ILE A 70 -32.45 -31.84 -0.13
N ILE A 71 -32.71 -31.74 -1.44
CA ILE A 71 -31.90 -30.92 -2.37
C ILE A 71 -31.94 -29.46 -1.95
N ILE A 72 -33.11 -28.89 -1.69
CA ILE A 72 -33.26 -27.50 -1.25
C ILE A 72 -32.60 -27.29 0.12
N GLY A 73 -32.91 -28.18 1.09
CA GLY A 73 -32.38 -28.08 2.46
C GLY A 73 -30.86 -28.15 2.49
N SER A 74 -30.23 -29.11 1.78
CA SER A 74 -28.79 -29.25 1.69
C SER A 74 -28.11 -28.05 0.99
N SER A 75 -28.75 -27.50 -0.06
CA SER A 75 -28.29 -26.32 -0.75
C SER A 75 -28.28 -25.07 0.14
N ILE A 76 -29.35 -24.89 0.96
CA ILE A 76 -29.39 -23.79 1.95
C ILE A 76 -28.30 -23.97 2.99
N ILE A 77 -28.13 -25.18 3.56
CA ILE A 77 -27.08 -25.47 4.55
C ILE A 77 -25.70 -25.24 3.95
N ALA A 78 -25.42 -25.69 2.72
CA ALA A 78 -24.19 -25.42 2.01
C ALA A 78 -23.96 -23.92 1.83
N GLY A 79 -25.01 -23.15 1.53
CA GLY A 79 -24.96 -21.68 1.42
C GLY A 79 -24.58 -21.00 2.73
N VAL A 80 -25.17 -21.44 3.85
CA VAL A 80 -24.81 -20.93 5.20
C VAL A 80 -23.35 -21.20 5.52
N PHE A 81 -22.85 -22.42 5.32
CA PHE A 81 -21.44 -22.72 5.57
C PHE A 81 -20.51 -21.98 4.62
N ARG A 82 -20.89 -21.73 3.37
CA ARG A 82 -20.15 -20.89 2.43
C ARG A 82 -20.06 -19.44 2.90
N PHE A 83 -21.12 -18.92 3.48
CA PHE A 83 -21.09 -17.60 4.11
C PHE A 83 -20.15 -17.58 5.32
N MET A 84 -20.26 -18.57 6.23
CA MET A 84 -19.39 -18.67 7.42
C MET A 84 -17.92 -18.84 7.06
N MET A 85 -17.60 -19.61 6.01
CA MET A 85 -16.24 -19.73 5.46
C MET A 85 -15.66 -18.36 5.07
N ARG A 86 -16.45 -17.53 4.37
CA ARG A 86 -16.02 -16.18 3.99
C ARG A 86 -15.83 -15.28 5.21
N GLN A 87 -16.71 -15.34 6.18
CA GLN A 87 -16.61 -14.57 7.43
C GLN A 87 -15.39 -14.97 8.28
N THR A 88 -14.92 -16.19 8.17
CA THR A 88 -13.69 -16.62 8.87
C THR A 88 -12.45 -16.31 8.08
N ILE A 89 -12.26 -16.82 6.88
CA ILE A 89 -11.00 -16.71 6.12
C ILE A 89 -10.77 -15.28 5.59
N ILE A 90 -11.79 -14.69 4.93
CA ILE A 90 -11.63 -13.36 4.33
C ILE A 90 -11.52 -12.29 5.40
N VAL A 91 -12.31 -12.37 6.48
CA VAL A 91 -12.22 -11.41 7.59
C VAL A 91 -10.85 -11.53 8.28
N THR A 92 -10.33 -12.75 8.47
CA THR A 92 -8.98 -12.96 9.02
C THR A 92 -7.91 -12.31 8.14
N SER A 93 -7.99 -12.46 6.81
CA SER A 93 -7.05 -11.80 5.90
C SER A 93 -7.10 -10.27 6.00
N ARG A 94 -8.28 -9.68 6.27
CA ARG A 94 -8.43 -8.24 6.53
C ARG A 94 -7.81 -7.80 7.85
N LYS A 95 -7.91 -8.63 8.90
CA LYS A 95 -7.24 -8.35 10.18
C LYS A 95 -5.73 -8.35 10.02
N ILE A 96 -5.18 -9.33 9.30
CA ILE A 96 -3.74 -9.38 9.01
C ILE A 96 -3.30 -8.20 8.14
N GLU A 97 -4.10 -7.78 7.14
CA GLU A 97 -3.86 -6.57 6.36
C GLU A 97 -3.73 -5.34 7.26
N TYR A 98 -4.63 -5.18 8.23
CA TYR A 98 -4.59 -4.08 9.20
C TYR A 98 -3.33 -4.12 10.06
N GLU A 99 -2.97 -5.30 10.59
CA GLU A 99 -1.76 -5.47 11.41
C GLU A 99 -0.50 -5.11 10.61
N LEU A 100 -0.35 -5.63 9.38
CA LEU A 100 0.77 -5.32 8.50
C LEU A 100 0.86 -3.82 8.15
N LYS A 101 -0.27 -3.17 7.89
CA LYS A 101 -0.30 -1.72 7.63
C LYS A 101 0.22 -0.92 8.82
N ASN A 102 -0.21 -1.28 10.03
CA ASN A 102 0.23 -0.62 11.24
C ASN A 102 1.73 -0.83 11.49
N GLU A 103 2.24 -2.06 11.32
CA GLU A 103 3.66 -2.36 11.51
C GLU A 103 4.54 -1.61 10.49
N ILE A 104 4.16 -1.62 9.21
CA ILE A 104 4.87 -0.89 8.17
C ILE A 104 4.83 0.62 8.46
N TYR A 105 3.68 1.16 8.87
CA TYR A 105 3.54 2.58 9.17
C TYR A 105 4.38 3.01 10.38
N GLN A 106 4.39 2.20 11.45
CA GLN A 106 5.26 2.44 12.60
C GLN A 106 6.74 2.38 12.22
N HIS A 107 7.10 1.41 11.38
CA HIS A 107 8.47 1.30 10.86
C HIS A 107 8.86 2.54 10.04
N TYR A 108 7.96 3.06 9.20
CA TYR A 108 8.17 4.33 8.49
C TYR A 108 8.56 5.47 9.43
N GLN A 109 7.81 5.62 10.51
CA GLN A 109 8.03 6.72 11.47
C GLN A 109 9.36 6.58 12.23
N SER A 110 9.89 5.36 12.36
CA SER A 110 11.17 5.10 13.03
C SER A 110 12.40 5.39 12.18
N LEU A 111 12.25 5.53 10.85
CA LEU A 111 13.37 5.72 9.93
C LEU A 111 13.92 7.15 9.94
N SER A 112 15.21 7.29 9.65
CA SER A 112 15.89 8.58 9.51
C SER A 112 15.55 9.30 8.18
N LEU A 113 15.78 10.61 8.13
CA LEU A 113 15.59 11.41 6.92
C LEU A 113 16.44 10.89 5.74
N THR A 114 17.62 10.36 6.01
CA THR A 114 18.51 9.77 5.00
C THR A 114 17.84 8.59 4.29
N ASN A 115 17.13 7.74 5.02
CA ASN A 115 16.39 6.60 4.48
C ASN A 115 15.23 7.05 3.57
N PHE A 116 14.50 8.10 3.95
CA PHE A 116 13.45 8.69 3.12
C PHE A 116 13.98 9.28 1.81
N LYS A 117 15.15 9.91 1.81
CA LYS A 117 15.77 10.47 0.59
C LYS A 117 16.24 9.40 -0.40
N LYS A 118 16.46 8.15 0.04
CA LYS A 118 16.85 7.02 -0.82
C LYS A 118 15.68 6.39 -1.56
N THR A 119 14.45 6.58 -1.11
CA THR A 119 13.25 5.91 -1.64
C THR A 119 12.21 6.94 -2.06
N SER A 120 11.59 6.77 -3.23
CA SER A 120 10.54 7.69 -3.66
C SER A 120 9.27 7.54 -2.79
N ILE A 121 8.58 8.64 -2.54
CA ILE A 121 7.29 8.63 -1.80
C ILE A 121 6.28 7.70 -2.47
N GLY A 122 6.27 7.66 -3.81
CA GLY A 122 5.40 6.76 -4.58
C GLY A 122 5.67 5.29 -4.31
N ASP A 123 6.94 4.87 -4.21
CA ASP A 123 7.30 3.49 -3.86
C ASP A 123 6.85 3.12 -2.43
N LEU A 124 7.03 4.06 -1.50
CA LEU A 124 6.58 3.90 -0.13
C LEU A 124 5.04 3.73 -0.04
N MET A 125 4.29 4.57 -0.75
CA MET A 125 2.83 4.47 -0.81
C MET A 125 2.36 3.17 -1.47
N ASN A 126 3.08 2.70 -2.51
CA ASN A 126 2.76 1.45 -3.19
C ASN A 126 2.89 0.23 -2.26
N ARG A 127 3.86 0.25 -1.33
CA ARG A 127 4.03 -0.81 -0.31
C ARG A 127 2.84 -0.87 0.65
N LEU A 128 2.33 0.31 1.11
CA LEU A 128 1.18 0.39 2.01
C LEU A 128 -0.17 0.08 1.33
N SER A 129 -0.23 0.15 0.01
CA SER A 129 -1.45 -0.09 -0.78
C SER A 129 -1.37 -1.41 -1.55
N GLU A 130 -0.74 -1.41 -2.72
CA GLU A 130 -0.77 -2.52 -3.67
C GLU A 130 -0.08 -3.80 -3.17
N ASP A 131 1.09 -3.66 -2.51
CA ASP A 131 1.82 -4.82 -2.00
C ASP A 131 1.06 -5.54 -0.89
N ILE A 132 0.46 -4.79 0.04
CA ILE A 132 -0.36 -5.39 1.09
C ILE A 132 -1.64 -6.00 0.52
N ILE A 133 -2.26 -5.39 -0.50
CA ILE A 133 -3.41 -5.98 -1.19
C ILE A 133 -3.03 -7.32 -1.83
N ALA A 134 -1.86 -7.42 -2.46
CA ALA A 134 -1.39 -8.68 -3.03
C ALA A 134 -1.20 -9.78 -1.97
N ILE A 135 -0.65 -9.44 -0.80
CA ILE A 135 -0.51 -10.34 0.34
C ILE A 135 -1.87 -10.75 0.89
N ARG A 136 -2.80 -9.84 1.05
CA ARG A 136 -4.17 -10.13 1.48
C ARG A 136 -4.89 -11.09 0.53
N MET A 137 -4.72 -10.88 -0.79
CA MET A 137 -5.29 -11.79 -1.79
C MET A 137 -4.73 -13.21 -1.67
N TYR A 138 -3.46 -13.36 -1.28
CA TYR A 138 -2.87 -14.66 -0.97
C TYR A 138 -3.46 -15.27 0.31
N LEU A 139 -3.48 -14.51 1.42
CA LEU A 139 -3.94 -14.97 2.74
C LEU A 139 -5.45 -15.31 2.78
N GLY A 140 -6.27 -14.58 2.03
CA GLY A 140 -7.72 -14.80 1.97
C GLY A 140 -8.11 -15.70 0.80
N PRO A 141 -8.36 -15.13 -0.39
CA PRO A 141 -8.78 -15.89 -1.56
C PRO A 141 -7.82 -17.02 -1.95
N GLY A 142 -6.49 -16.78 -1.93
CA GLY A 142 -5.48 -17.78 -2.30
C GLY A 142 -5.60 -19.04 -1.46
N VAL A 143 -5.53 -18.90 -0.14
CA VAL A 143 -5.66 -20.03 0.82
C VAL A 143 -7.03 -20.69 0.70
N MET A 144 -8.11 -19.88 0.60
CA MET A 144 -9.47 -20.38 0.48
C MET A 144 -9.68 -21.25 -0.76
N TYR A 145 -9.22 -20.81 -1.94
CA TYR A 145 -9.40 -21.58 -3.18
C TYR A 145 -8.55 -22.84 -3.24
N VAL A 146 -7.33 -22.82 -2.69
CA VAL A 146 -6.48 -24.03 -2.58
C VAL A 146 -7.14 -25.05 -1.66
N ALA A 147 -7.57 -24.65 -0.47
CA ALA A 147 -8.25 -25.53 0.46
C ALA A 147 -9.55 -26.09 -0.13
N ASN A 148 -10.34 -25.22 -0.82
CA ASN A 148 -11.57 -25.63 -1.48
C ASN A 148 -11.33 -26.66 -2.58
N LEU A 149 -10.31 -26.49 -3.44
CA LEU A 149 -9.94 -27.43 -4.49
C LEU A 149 -9.61 -28.81 -3.89
N ILE A 150 -8.74 -28.84 -2.87
CA ILE A 150 -8.30 -30.10 -2.25
C ILE A 150 -9.48 -30.81 -1.60
N ILE A 151 -10.28 -30.10 -0.82
CA ILE A 151 -11.43 -30.69 -0.08
C ILE A 151 -12.51 -31.15 -1.06
N LEU A 152 -12.83 -30.36 -2.07
CA LEU A 152 -13.82 -30.72 -3.08
C LEU A 152 -13.37 -31.99 -3.84
N LEU A 153 -12.11 -32.03 -4.27
CA LEU A 153 -11.53 -33.19 -4.97
C LEU A 153 -11.63 -34.45 -4.11
N MET A 154 -11.29 -34.38 -2.82
CA MET A 154 -11.40 -35.51 -1.91
C MET A 154 -12.84 -36.01 -1.74
N ILE A 155 -13.78 -35.11 -1.48
CA ILE A 155 -15.20 -35.46 -1.27
C ILE A 155 -15.79 -36.03 -2.56
N THR A 156 -15.60 -35.34 -3.69
CA THR A 156 -16.21 -35.76 -4.97
C THR A 156 -15.63 -37.09 -5.44
N SER A 157 -14.29 -37.27 -5.36
CA SER A 157 -13.66 -38.56 -5.70
C SER A 157 -14.15 -39.70 -4.82
N PHE A 158 -14.36 -39.47 -3.53
CA PHE A 158 -14.91 -40.48 -2.62
C PHE A 158 -16.31 -40.95 -3.04
N TYR A 159 -17.20 -40.03 -3.39
CA TYR A 159 -18.55 -40.36 -3.87
C TYR A 159 -18.51 -41.05 -5.24
N MET A 160 -17.69 -40.58 -6.17
CA MET A 160 -17.53 -41.17 -7.50
C MET A 160 -16.99 -42.62 -7.44
N ILE A 161 -15.94 -42.88 -6.65
CA ILE A 161 -15.35 -44.22 -6.48
C ILE A 161 -16.38 -45.18 -5.90
N ARG A 162 -17.22 -44.72 -4.98
CA ARG A 162 -18.29 -45.57 -4.44
C ARG A 162 -19.40 -45.93 -5.45
N THR A 163 -19.59 -45.07 -6.44
CA THR A 163 -20.60 -45.26 -7.47
C THR A 163 -20.09 -46.17 -8.59
N ASP A 164 -18.96 -45.81 -9.23
CA ASP A 164 -18.28 -46.62 -10.26
C ASP A 164 -16.82 -46.24 -10.38
N LEU A 165 -15.92 -47.21 -10.23
CA LEU A 165 -14.46 -46.97 -10.25
C LEU A 165 -13.95 -46.60 -11.66
N GLU A 166 -14.45 -47.28 -12.70
CA GLU A 166 -13.97 -47.10 -14.07
C GLU A 166 -14.32 -45.70 -14.60
N MET A 167 -15.55 -45.27 -14.45
CA MET A 167 -15.96 -43.92 -14.80
C MET A 167 -15.18 -42.86 -14.02
N THR A 168 -14.91 -43.13 -12.73
CA THR A 168 -14.12 -42.22 -11.89
C THR A 168 -12.69 -42.05 -12.40
N LEU A 169 -12.03 -43.17 -12.78
CA LEU A 169 -10.66 -43.12 -13.32
C LEU A 169 -10.58 -42.32 -14.60
N VAL A 170 -11.56 -42.46 -15.51
CA VAL A 170 -11.61 -41.67 -16.75
C VAL A 170 -11.68 -40.16 -16.45
N ILE A 171 -12.54 -39.75 -15.53
CA ILE A 171 -12.68 -38.34 -15.16
C ILE A 171 -11.41 -37.82 -14.47
N LEU A 172 -10.84 -38.59 -13.53
CA LEU A 172 -9.63 -38.21 -12.81
C LEU A 172 -8.38 -38.13 -13.70
N ILE A 173 -8.34 -38.83 -14.85
CA ILE A 173 -7.29 -38.72 -15.86
C ILE A 173 -7.51 -37.49 -16.75
N LEU A 174 -8.74 -37.20 -17.13
CA LEU A 174 -9.06 -36.07 -18.01
C LEU A 174 -8.90 -34.70 -17.30
N LEU A 175 -9.21 -34.61 -16.00
CA LEU A 175 -9.12 -33.34 -15.26
C LEU A 175 -7.70 -32.74 -15.17
N PRO A 176 -6.61 -33.50 -14.89
CA PRO A 176 -5.25 -32.99 -14.96
C PRO A 176 -4.85 -32.54 -16.38
N ILE A 177 -5.25 -33.26 -17.42
CA ILE A 177 -5.03 -32.88 -18.83
C ILE A 177 -5.69 -31.52 -19.11
N PHE A 178 -6.92 -31.37 -18.64
CA PHE A 178 -7.64 -30.09 -18.67
C PHE A 178 -6.86 -28.98 -17.96
N SER A 179 -6.43 -29.23 -16.71
CA SER A 179 -5.68 -28.25 -15.91
C SER A 179 -4.36 -27.83 -16.55
N LEU A 180 -3.61 -28.78 -17.16
CA LEU A 180 -2.38 -28.49 -17.89
C LEU A 180 -2.64 -27.62 -19.15
N SER A 181 -3.73 -27.89 -19.86
CA SER A 181 -4.15 -27.08 -21.03
C SER A 181 -4.50 -25.65 -20.62
N VAL A 182 -5.31 -25.50 -19.56
CA VAL A 182 -5.65 -24.20 -18.95
C VAL A 182 -4.40 -23.45 -18.52
N TYR A 183 -3.46 -24.12 -17.85
CA TYR A 183 -2.21 -23.51 -17.38
C TYR A 183 -1.36 -22.96 -18.54
N LYS A 184 -1.18 -23.73 -19.62
CA LYS A 184 -0.40 -23.32 -20.82
C LYS A 184 -1.04 -22.10 -21.49
N VAL A 185 -2.34 -22.15 -21.75
CA VAL A 185 -3.05 -21.05 -22.44
C VAL A 185 -3.11 -19.79 -21.55
N SER A 186 -3.38 -19.95 -20.26
CA SER A 186 -3.32 -18.84 -19.29
C SER A 186 -1.96 -18.15 -19.27
N GLY A 187 -0.86 -18.91 -19.43
CA GLY A 187 0.48 -18.35 -19.55
C GLY A 187 0.66 -17.44 -20.79
N ILE A 188 0.05 -17.82 -21.92
CA ILE A 188 0.07 -16.99 -23.16
C ILE A 188 -0.78 -15.73 -22.96
N VAL A 189 -1.99 -15.87 -22.44
CA VAL A 189 -2.90 -14.76 -22.11
C VAL A 189 -2.20 -13.78 -21.17
N GLY A 190 -1.53 -14.28 -20.12
CA GLY A 190 -0.78 -13.46 -19.16
C GLY A 190 0.34 -12.62 -19.82
N LYS A 191 1.11 -13.21 -20.75
CA LYS A 191 2.14 -12.48 -21.52
C LYS A 191 1.52 -11.39 -22.40
N LYS A 192 0.42 -11.68 -23.09
CA LYS A 192 -0.29 -10.70 -23.94
C LYS A 192 -0.93 -9.58 -23.11
N SER A 193 -1.53 -9.91 -21.97
CA SER A 193 -2.07 -8.96 -21.01
C SER A 193 -0.99 -7.98 -20.50
N LYS A 194 0.23 -8.47 -20.23
CA LYS A 194 1.36 -7.61 -19.88
C LYS A 194 1.70 -6.59 -20.96
N LEU A 195 1.72 -7.01 -22.24
CA LEU A 195 1.97 -6.09 -23.37
C LEU A 195 0.89 -5.02 -23.51
N VAL A 196 -0.37 -5.37 -23.27
CA VAL A 196 -1.49 -4.41 -23.24
C VAL A 196 -1.30 -3.41 -22.10
N GLN A 197 -0.93 -3.89 -20.90
CA GLN A 197 -0.69 -3.05 -19.73
C GLN A 197 0.50 -2.09 -19.95
N GLU A 198 1.58 -2.53 -20.59
CA GLU A 198 2.71 -1.68 -20.97
C GLU A 198 2.28 -0.56 -21.95
N SER A 199 1.41 -0.89 -22.93
CA SER A 199 0.87 0.11 -23.85
C SER A 199 -0.05 1.10 -23.15
N GLN A 200 -0.89 0.64 -22.23
CA GLN A 200 -1.76 1.48 -21.41
C GLN A 200 -0.95 2.44 -20.54
N SER A 201 0.11 1.94 -19.91
CA SER A 201 1.03 2.77 -19.12
C SER A 201 1.70 3.84 -19.96
N ALA A 202 2.17 3.50 -21.17
CA ALA A 202 2.78 4.45 -22.10
C ALA A 202 1.80 5.55 -22.56
N ILE A 203 0.52 5.22 -22.74
CA ILE A 203 -0.54 6.20 -23.02
C ILE A 203 -0.76 7.11 -21.81
N SER A 204 -0.92 6.52 -20.61
CA SER A 204 -1.16 7.29 -19.38
C SER A 204 -0.04 8.30 -19.10
N THR A 205 1.22 7.88 -19.24
CA THR A 205 2.38 8.77 -19.09
C THR A 205 2.35 9.89 -20.15
N PHE A 206 2.10 9.58 -21.41
CA PHE A 206 2.03 10.57 -22.46
C PHE A 206 0.92 11.60 -22.26
N VAL A 207 -0.26 11.16 -21.82
CA VAL A 207 -1.40 12.04 -21.49
C VAL A 207 -1.08 12.92 -20.30
N GLN A 208 -0.47 12.36 -19.24
CA GLN A 208 -0.03 13.12 -18.07
C GLN A 208 0.98 14.20 -18.45
N ASP A 209 1.98 13.87 -19.26
CA ASP A 209 2.98 14.83 -19.75
C ASP A 209 2.34 15.94 -20.59
N SER A 210 1.39 15.56 -21.49
CA SER A 210 0.68 16.50 -22.35
C SER A 210 -0.18 17.46 -21.53
N PHE A 211 -0.86 16.99 -20.49
CA PHE A 211 -1.67 17.86 -19.62
C PHE A 211 -0.79 18.72 -18.72
N SER A 212 0.27 18.19 -18.18
CA SER A 212 1.23 18.99 -17.39
C SER A 212 1.88 20.07 -18.23
N GLY A 213 2.18 19.76 -19.51
CA GLY A 213 2.76 20.68 -20.48
C GLY A 213 1.75 21.46 -21.32
N ILE A 214 0.45 21.49 -20.99
CA ILE A 214 -0.60 22.04 -21.86
C ILE A 214 -0.34 23.50 -22.26
N ARG A 215 0.22 24.31 -21.36
CA ARG A 215 0.57 25.71 -21.64
C ARG A 215 1.61 25.82 -22.75
N VAL A 216 2.59 24.91 -22.78
CA VAL A 216 3.62 24.84 -23.81
C VAL A 216 3.01 24.39 -25.14
N VAL A 217 2.17 23.34 -25.12
CA VAL A 217 1.46 22.87 -26.32
C VAL A 217 0.64 23.99 -26.95
N LYS A 218 -0.14 24.72 -26.12
CA LYS A 218 -0.97 25.87 -26.56
C LYS A 218 -0.13 27.02 -27.06
N PHE A 219 0.93 27.40 -26.33
CA PHE A 219 1.78 28.52 -26.72
C PHE A 219 2.46 28.32 -28.08
N PHE A 220 2.89 27.07 -28.37
CA PHE A 220 3.54 26.74 -29.64
C PHE A 220 2.58 26.22 -30.73
N ASN A 221 1.26 26.19 -30.53
CA ASN A 221 0.25 25.67 -31.46
C ASN A 221 0.59 24.25 -31.96
N LYS A 222 0.96 23.35 -31.03
CA LYS A 222 1.38 21.98 -31.34
C LYS A 222 0.33 20.92 -31.04
N GLU A 223 -0.95 21.28 -30.94
CA GLU A 223 -2.05 20.35 -30.65
C GLU A 223 -2.10 19.20 -31.66
N LYS A 224 -1.99 19.51 -32.97
CA LYS A 224 -2.00 18.49 -34.00
C LYS A 224 -0.85 17.51 -33.87
N TYR A 225 0.36 17.97 -33.58
CA TYR A 225 1.52 17.11 -33.34
C TYR A 225 1.32 16.17 -32.16
N VAL A 226 0.77 16.69 -31.05
CA VAL A 226 0.46 15.89 -29.86
C VAL A 226 -0.64 14.87 -30.16
N GLN A 227 -1.68 15.27 -30.93
CA GLN A 227 -2.75 14.38 -31.35
C GLN A 227 -2.21 13.24 -32.24
N ASP A 228 -1.38 13.52 -33.23
CA ASP A 228 -0.80 12.51 -34.11
C ASP A 228 0.03 11.47 -33.31
N LYS A 229 0.78 11.94 -32.30
CA LYS A 229 1.55 11.06 -31.40
C LYS A 229 0.65 10.22 -30.48
N TYR A 230 -0.45 10.78 -30.02
CA TYR A 230 -1.45 10.05 -29.25
C TYR A 230 -2.11 8.95 -30.11
N ASP A 231 -2.49 9.27 -31.34
CA ASP A 231 -3.12 8.32 -32.27
C ASP A 231 -2.21 7.13 -32.60
N GLU A 232 -0.89 7.36 -32.73
CA GLU A 232 0.11 6.29 -32.91
C GLU A 232 0.10 5.32 -31.70
N LYS A 233 0.08 5.87 -30.46
CA LYS A 233 0.07 5.07 -29.22
C LYS A 233 -1.25 4.31 -29.04
N ILE A 234 -2.38 4.96 -29.31
CA ILE A 234 -3.71 4.34 -29.24
C ILE A 234 -3.84 3.19 -30.25
N LYS A 235 -3.34 3.35 -31.46
CA LYS A 235 -3.35 2.30 -32.48
C LYS A 235 -2.52 1.08 -32.04
N SER A 236 -1.36 1.33 -31.41
CA SER A 236 -0.55 0.24 -30.83
C SER A 236 -1.30 -0.49 -29.72
N TYR A 237 -1.93 0.24 -28.79
CA TYR A 237 -2.76 -0.32 -27.72
C TYR A 237 -3.94 -1.13 -28.28
N GLN A 238 -4.66 -0.59 -29.28
CA GLN A 238 -5.78 -1.26 -29.93
C GLN A 238 -5.36 -2.61 -30.54
N ASN A 239 -4.25 -2.63 -31.29
CA ASN A 239 -3.74 -3.85 -31.91
C ASN A 239 -3.39 -4.92 -30.86
N ARG A 240 -2.72 -4.53 -29.77
CA ARG A 240 -2.37 -5.45 -28.67
C ARG A 240 -3.60 -5.93 -27.91
N SER A 241 -4.60 -5.07 -27.71
CA SER A 241 -5.87 -5.42 -27.04
C SER A 241 -6.70 -6.40 -27.87
N VAL A 242 -6.78 -6.17 -29.20
CA VAL A 242 -7.47 -7.10 -30.10
C VAL A 242 -6.74 -8.46 -30.16
N ASP A 243 -5.39 -8.44 -30.16
CA ASP A 243 -4.61 -9.68 -30.11
C ASP A 243 -4.85 -10.45 -28.78
N LEU A 244 -4.85 -9.77 -27.65
CA LEU A 244 -5.21 -10.35 -26.35
C LEU A 244 -6.61 -10.98 -26.39
N ALA A 245 -7.62 -10.23 -26.87
CA ALA A 245 -8.99 -10.70 -26.93
C ALA A 245 -9.16 -11.98 -27.79
N LYS A 246 -8.38 -12.15 -28.86
CA LYS A 246 -8.36 -13.39 -29.66
C LYS A 246 -7.92 -14.59 -28.81
N TYR A 247 -6.85 -14.45 -28.02
CA TYR A 247 -6.36 -15.53 -27.16
C TYR A 247 -7.30 -15.81 -25.99
N GLU A 248 -7.93 -14.80 -25.40
CA GLU A 248 -8.95 -14.96 -24.36
C GLU A 248 -10.18 -15.70 -24.88
N ASN A 249 -10.68 -15.32 -26.07
CA ASN A 249 -11.81 -16.02 -26.68
C ASN A 249 -11.46 -17.46 -27.06
N PHE A 250 -10.27 -17.69 -27.61
CA PHE A 250 -9.80 -19.04 -27.89
C PHE A 250 -9.69 -19.89 -26.63
N PHE A 251 -9.20 -19.30 -25.53
CA PHE A 251 -9.15 -19.95 -24.22
C PHE A 251 -10.55 -20.37 -23.75
N TYR A 252 -11.53 -19.45 -23.81
CA TYR A 252 -12.91 -19.74 -23.40
C TYR A 252 -13.54 -20.86 -24.24
N THR A 253 -13.37 -20.79 -25.55
CA THR A 253 -13.87 -21.82 -26.47
C THR A 253 -13.21 -23.18 -26.21
N SER A 254 -11.89 -23.20 -25.96
CA SER A 254 -11.17 -24.42 -25.62
C SER A 254 -11.67 -25.05 -24.32
N MET A 255 -12.00 -24.24 -23.31
CA MET A 255 -12.61 -24.74 -22.07
C MET A 255 -13.96 -25.43 -22.31
N ILE A 256 -14.85 -24.81 -23.11
CA ILE A 256 -16.14 -25.40 -23.44
C ILE A 256 -15.96 -26.73 -24.19
N LEU A 257 -15.05 -26.80 -25.14
CA LEU A 257 -14.75 -28.03 -25.88
C LEU A 257 -14.27 -29.16 -24.97
N ILE A 258 -13.37 -28.86 -24.02
CA ILE A 258 -12.83 -29.88 -23.10
C ILE A 258 -13.92 -30.39 -22.16
N VAL A 259 -14.79 -29.50 -21.64
CA VAL A 259 -15.96 -29.91 -20.84
C VAL A 259 -16.89 -30.78 -21.67
N GLY A 260 -17.16 -30.42 -22.93
CA GLY A 260 -17.95 -31.22 -23.84
C GLY A 260 -17.35 -32.61 -24.11
N ILE A 261 -16.02 -32.73 -24.24
CA ILE A 261 -15.33 -34.02 -24.37
C ILE A 261 -15.51 -34.87 -23.10
N LEU A 262 -15.41 -34.24 -21.91
CA LEU A 262 -15.64 -34.90 -20.63
C LEU A 262 -17.09 -35.45 -20.55
N ASP A 263 -18.06 -34.61 -20.93
CA ASP A 263 -19.48 -34.97 -20.92
C ASP A 263 -19.77 -36.10 -21.91
N ILE A 264 -19.19 -36.09 -23.11
CA ILE A 264 -19.31 -37.17 -24.11
C ILE A 264 -18.68 -38.46 -23.57
N ALA A 265 -17.52 -38.39 -22.90
CA ALA A 265 -16.89 -39.59 -22.33
C ALA A 265 -17.77 -40.23 -21.25
N ILE A 266 -18.40 -39.41 -20.38
CA ILE A 266 -19.34 -39.87 -19.36
C ILE A 266 -20.55 -40.55 -20.00
N LEU A 267 -21.13 -39.91 -21.04
CA LEU A 267 -22.27 -40.49 -21.78
C LEU A 267 -21.94 -41.79 -22.48
N PHE A 268 -20.79 -41.85 -23.12
CA PHE A 268 -20.38 -43.05 -23.87
C PHE A 268 -20.15 -44.25 -22.94
N ILE A 269 -19.32 -44.06 -21.92
CA ILE A 269 -19.00 -45.15 -20.99
C ILE A 269 -20.19 -45.49 -20.10
N GLY A 270 -20.84 -44.49 -19.55
CA GLY A 270 -22.03 -44.66 -18.74
C GLY A 270 -23.19 -45.28 -19.52
N GLY A 271 -23.38 -44.86 -20.78
CA GLY A 271 -24.39 -45.44 -21.68
C GLY A 271 -24.13 -46.92 -21.99
N GLN A 272 -22.86 -47.31 -22.25
CA GLN A 272 -22.51 -48.73 -22.42
C GLN A 272 -22.82 -49.55 -21.17
N LYS A 273 -22.43 -49.08 -19.99
CA LYS A 273 -22.72 -49.73 -18.71
C LYS A 273 -24.19 -49.80 -18.40
N TYR A 274 -24.96 -48.79 -18.74
CA TYR A 274 -26.41 -48.78 -18.62
C TYR A 274 -27.08 -49.84 -19.50
N ILE A 275 -26.67 -49.95 -20.79
CA ILE A 275 -27.17 -51.01 -21.71
C ILE A 275 -26.83 -52.41 -21.19
N ASN A 276 -25.66 -52.57 -20.58
CA ASN A 276 -25.25 -53.84 -19.95
C ASN A 276 -25.99 -54.14 -18.63
N GLY A 277 -26.75 -53.19 -18.10
CA GLY A 277 -27.47 -53.31 -16.82
C GLY A 277 -26.59 -53.17 -15.56
N GLU A 278 -25.35 -52.61 -15.72
CA GLU A 278 -24.38 -52.46 -14.63
C GLU A 278 -24.69 -51.25 -13.75
N ILE A 279 -25.22 -50.17 -14.36
CA ILE A 279 -25.54 -48.90 -13.69
C ILE A 279 -26.94 -48.41 -14.08
N ASN A 280 -27.49 -47.50 -13.26
CA ASN A 280 -28.78 -46.83 -13.54
C ASN A 280 -28.55 -45.49 -14.24
N ILE A 281 -29.60 -44.95 -14.89
CA ILE A 281 -29.51 -43.66 -15.60
C ILE A 281 -29.24 -42.47 -14.65
N GLY A 282 -29.76 -42.56 -13.41
CA GLY A 282 -29.46 -41.58 -12.35
C GLY A 282 -27.99 -41.52 -11.98
N MET A 283 -27.25 -42.63 -12.05
CA MET A 283 -25.81 -42.64 -11.84
C MET A 283 -25.06 -41.85 -12.92
N ILE A 284 -25.45 -41.93 -14.18
CA ILE A 284 -24.88 -41.11 -15.28
C ILE A 284 -25.11 -39.64 -14.97
N ALA A 285 -26.31 -39.24 -14.54
CA ALA A 285 -26.62 -37.87 -14.16
C ALA A 285 -25.75 -37.40 -13.00
N ASN A 286 -25.53 -38.24 -11.98
CA ASN A 286 -24.63 -37.94 -10.86
C ASN A 286 -23.21 -37.69 -11.32
N PHE A 287 -22.65 -38.51 -12.24
CA PHE A 287 -21.32 -38.31 -12.78
C PHE A 287 -21.17 -37.00 -13.56
N PHE A 288 -22.20 -36.61 -14.33
CA PHE A 288 -22.26 -35.28 -14.96
C PHE A 288 -22.12 -34.16 -13.93
N MET A 289 -22.90 -34.23 -12.86
CA MET A 289 -22.89 -33.20 -11.82
C MET A 289 -21.56 -33.16 -11.07
N TYR A 290 -20.94 -34.32 -10.76
CA TYR A 290 -19.65 -34.40 -10.11
C TYR A 290 -18.53 -33.83 -11.00
N ALA A 291 -18.52 -34.19 -12.28
CA ALA A 291 -17.54 -33.69 -13.23
C ALA A 291 -17.63 -32.17 -13.38
N ASN A 292 -18.84 -31.66 -13.59
CA ASN A 292 -19.07 -30.21 -13.72
C ASN A 292 -18.72 -29.44 -12.43
N ALA A 293 -18.98 -30.01 -11.24
CA ALA A 293 -18.59 -29.38 -9.97
C ALA A 293 -17.05 -29.21 -9.85
N MET A 294 -16.25 -30.06 -10.51
CA MET A 294 -14.80 -29.99 -10.48
C MET A 294 -14.20 -29.00 -11.49
N VAL A 295 -14.89 -28.67 -12.58
CA VAL A 295 -14.35 -27.83 -13.66
C VAL A 295 -13.90 -26.45 -13.15
N ILE A 296 -14.73 -25.75 -12.39
CA ILE A 296 -14.42 -24.39 -11.88
C ILE A 296 -13.20 -24.39 -10.97
N PRO A 297 -13.10 -25.24 -9.92
CA PRO A 297 -11.90 -25.28 -9.07
C PRO A 297 -10.61 -25.56 -9.84
N PHE A 298 -10.63 -26.47 -10.81
CA PHE A 298 -9.45 -26.74 -11.63
C PHE A 298 -9.07 -25.56 -12.53
N SER A 299 -10.04 -24.82 -13.05
CA SER A 299 -9.77 -23.61 -13.85
C SER A 299 -9.13 -22.49 -13.05
N THR A 300 -9.35 -22.45 -11.73
CA THR A 300 -8.78 -21.39 -10.85
C THR A 300 -7.32 -21.61 -10.47
N VAL A 301 -6.72 -22.78 -10.74
CA VAL A 301 -5.32 -23.11 -10.39
C VAL A 301 -4.33 -22.09 -10.96
N GLY A 302 -4.51 -21.70 -12.23
CA GLY A 302 -3.64 -20.70 -12.88
C GLY A 302 -3.72 -19.33 -12.21
N TRP A 303 -4.92 -18.90 -11.83
CA TRP A 303 -5.13 -17.63 -11.13
C TRP A 303 -4.52 -17.65 -9.71
N VAL A 304 -4.68 -18.73 -8.97
CA VAL A 304 -4.06 -18.91 -7.63
C VAL A 304 -2.54 -18.86 -7.73
N THR A 305 -1.95 -19.50 -8.76
CA THR A 305 -0.50 -19.43 -9.00
C THR A 305 -0.04 -18.00 -9.23
N SER A 306 -0.79 -17.21 -10.00
CA SER A 306 -0.51 -15.78 -10.22
C SER A 306 -0.59 -14.96 -8.92
N ILE A 307 -1.58 -15.24 -8.05
CA ILE A 307 -1.69 -14.61 -6.72
C ILE A 307 -0.46 -14.92 -5.89
N ASN A 308 -0.04 -16.19 -5.84
CA ASN A 308 1.14 -16.61 -5.07
C ASN A 308 2.42 -15.90 -5.53
N GLN A 309 2.65 -15.81 -6.84
CA GLN A 309 3.82 -15.12 -7.41
C GLN A 309 3.82 -13.63 -7.07
N ARG A 310 2.67 -12.95 -7.19
CA ARG A 310 2.55 -11.54 -6.83
C ARG A 310 2.77 -11.31 -5.34
N ALA A 311 2.17 -12.14 -4.49
CA ALA A 311 2.34 -12.05 -3.04
C ALA A 311 3.80 -12.30 -2.61
N GLU A 312 4.50 -13.27 -3.23
CA GLU A 312 5.94 -13.51 -2.97
C GLU A 312 6.78 -12.28 -3.29
N ALA A 313 6.58 -11.68 -4.48
CA ALA A 313 7.32 -10.48 -4.89
C ALA A 313 7.01 -9.29 -3.99
N SER A 314 5.75 -9.09 -3.62
CA SER A 314 5.31 -8.02 -2.72
C SER A 314 5.87 -8.20 -1.31
N MET A 315 5.85 -9.43 -0.78
CA MET A 315 6.40 -9.73 0.55
C MET A 315 7.92 -9.58 0.58
N GLN A 316 8.60 -9.89 -0.52
CA GLN A 316 10.03 -9.64 -0.63
C GLN A 316 10.34 -8.15 -0.47
N ARG A 317 9.65 -7.26 -1.19
CA ARG A 317 9.82 -5.79 -1.08
C ARG A 317 9.51 -5.28 0.33
N ILE A 318 8.47 -5.82 0.98
CA ILE A 318 8.14 -5.46 2.36
C ILE A 318 9.23 -5.93 3.32
N ASN A 319 9.73 -7.17 3.18
CA ASN A 319 10.82 -7.68 4.03
C ASN A 319 12.11 -6.88 3.86
N GLU A 320 12.48 -6.51 2.62
CA GLU A 320 13.62 -5.65 2.34
C GLU A 320 13.47 -4.29 3.03
N PHE A 321 12.26 -3.72 3.00
CA PHE A 321 11.95 -2.47 3.67
C PHE A 321 12.01 -2.58 5.21
N MET A 322 11.41 -3.62 5.78
CA MET A 322 11.41 -3.85 7.24
C MET A 322 12.81 -4.11 7.82
N ASN A 323 13.77 -4.51 6.98
CA ASN A 323 15.16 -4.69 7.37
C ASN A 323 16.00 -3.40 7.29
N ILE A 324 15.43 -2.28 6.85
CA ILE A 324 16.12 -0.98 6.86
C ILE A 324 16.08 -0.46 8.30
N HIS A 325 17.25 -0.20 8.88
CA HIS A 325 17.34 0.40 10.21
C HIS A 325 17.64 1.89 10.12
N SER A 326 17.16 2.64 11.10
CA SER A 326 17.47 4.06 11.22
C SER A 326 18.94 4.25 11.62
N ASP A 327 19.64 5.13 10.89
CA ASP A 327 21.03 5.52 11.24
C ASP A 327 21.06 6.37 12.53
N ILE A 328 19.90 6.96 12.93
CA ILE A 328 19.77 7.82 14.09
C ILE A 328 18.94 7.09 15.14
N ILE A 329 19.59 6.80 16.28
CA ILE A 329 18.98 6.09 17.39
C ILE A 329 18.96 7.01 18.61
N ASN A 330 17.83 7.06 19.33
CA ASN A 330 17.76 7.71 20.64
C ASN A 330 18.26 6.72 21.70
N THR A 331 19.45 6.97 22.22
CA THR A 331 20.13 6.09 23.20
C THR A 331 19.97 6.56 24.64
N ASN A 332 19.48 7.79 24.84
CA ASN A 332 19.32 8.39 26.16
C ASN A 332 17.87 8.84 26.36
N HIS A 333 17.34 8.61 27.56
CA HIS A 333 15.98 9.00 27.97
C HIS A 333 15.97 9.95 29.18
N ASP A 334 17.14 10.46 29.60
CA ASP A 334 17.24 11.39 30.72
C ASP A 334 16.52 12.70 30.42
N ILE A 335 15.98 13.31 31.45
CA ILE A 335 15.33 14.62 31.41
C ILE A 335 16.32 15.66 31.97
N TYR A 336 16.61 16.69 31.15
CA TYR A 336 17.52 17.80 31.49
C TYR A 336 17.09 19.06 30.75
N GLU A 337 17.55 20.20 31.20
CA GLU A 337 17.35 21.49 30.52
C GLU A 337 18.50 21.76 29.56
N ILE A 338 18.17 22.37 28.43
CA ILE A 338 19.14 22.84 27.43
C ILE A 338 19.27 24.35 27.56
N LYS A 339 20.50 24.84 27.69
CA LYS A 339 20.82 26.27 27.77
C LYS A 339 21.02 26.87 26.37
N GLY A 340 21.56 26.08 25.44
CA GLY A 340 21.70 26.47 24.04
C GLY A 340 23.11 26.85 23.63
N ASP A 341 24.17 26.44 24.35
CA ASP A 341 25.55 26.51 23.89
C ASP A 341 25.76 25.50 22.76
N ILE A 342 26.34 25.93 21.63
CA ILE A 342 26.54 25.09 20.45
C ILE A 342 28.03 25.14 20.07
N GLU A 343 28.67 23.99 19.87
CA GLU A 343 30.03 23.90 19.40
C GLU A 343 30.18 22.82 18.33
N PHE A 344 30.69 23.20 17.15
CA PHE A 344 31.09 22.30 16.07
C PHE A 344 32.60 22.10 16.17
N ARG A 345 33.09 20.86 16.18
CA ARG A 345 34.51 20.50 16.23
C ARG A 345 34.87 19.61 15.06
N ASN A 346 35.56 20.17 14.07
CA ASN A 346 36.07 19.47 12.86
C ASN A 346 35.01 18.64 12.15
N VAL A 347 33.79 19.17 12.04
CA VAL A 347 32.63 18.47 11.49
C VAL A 347 32.70 18.36 9.98
N SER A 348 32.60 17.15 9.46
CA SER A 348 32.49 16.85 8.02
C SER A 348 31.26 16.00 7.74
N TYR A 349 30.64 16.23 6.57
CA TYR A 349 29.49 15.43 6.12
C TYR A 349 29.44 15.34 4.60
N THR A 350 29.27 14.11 4.10
CA THR A 350 29.12 13.77 2.68
C THR A 350 27.76 13.13 2.43
N TYR A 351 27.01 13.62 1.45
CA TYR A 351 25.75 13.01 1.08
C TYR A 351 25.96 11.63 0.46
N PRO A 352 25.45 10.52 1.06
CA PRO A 352 25.74 9.16 0.60
C PRO A 352 25.27 8.86 -0.83
N ASN A 353 24.18 9.54 -1.27
CA ASN A 353 23.57 9.29 -2.58
C ASN A 353 24.33 9.97 -3.74
N THR A 354 25.01 11.09 -3.48
CA THR A 354 25.65 11.91 -4.50
C THR A 354 27.16 11.93 -4.39
N GLY A 355 27.72 11.52 -3.24
CA GLY A 355 29.14 11.65 -2.91
C GLY A 355 29.60 13.10 -2.71
N ILE A 356 28.68 14.07 -2.65
CA ILE A 356 29.01 15.48 -2.47
C ILE A 356 29.38 15.74 -1.00
N LYS A 357 30.59 16.21 -0.76
CA LYS A 357 31.07 16.66 0.54
C LYS A 357 30.50 18.05 0.84
N ALA A 358 29.42 18.08 1.59
CA ALA A 358 28.62 19.30 1.82
C ALA A 358 29.21 20.17 2.94
N VAL A 359 29.87 19.57 3.92
CA VAL A 359 30.58 20.25 5.01
C VAL A 359 31.93 19.58 5.18
N GLU A 360 33.00 20.37 5.34
CA GLU A 360 34.37 19.88 5.49
C GLU A 360 35.06 20.60 6.62
N ASN A 361 35.51 19.84 7.64
CA ASN A 361 36.33 20.29 8.77
C ASN A 361 35.82 21.59 9.43
N LEU A 362 34.48 21.73 9.56
CA LEU A 362 33.87 22.94 10.08
C LEU A 362 33.96 22.99 11.60
N SER A 363 34.50 24.11 12.11
CA SER A 363 34.60 24.36 13.56
C SER A 363 34.12 25.78 13.88
N PHE A 364 33.22 25.91 14.82
CA PHE A 364 32.75 27.18 15.37
C PHE A 364 32.04 26.97 16.70
N LYS A 365 31.92 28.06 17.47
CA LYS A 365 31.19 28.05 18.75
C LYS A 365 30.23 29.23 18.82
N VAL A 366 29.03 28.95 19.39
CA VAL A 366 27.96 29.91 19.67
C VAL A 366 27.57 29.77 21.14
N ASN A 367 27.58 30.86 21.88
CA ASN A 367 27.17 30.83 23.28
C ASN A 367 25.65 30.92 23.42
N ALA A 368 25.12 30.41 24.54
CA ALA A 368 23.69 30.47 24.85
C ALA A 368 23.18 31.94 24.77
N GLY A 369 22.03 32.13 24.12
CA GLY A 369 21.43 33.45 23.89
C GLY A 369 22.12 34.31 22.82
N GLU A 370 23.13 33.78 22.13
CA GLU A 370 23.84 34.50 21.06
C GLU A 370 23.07 34.43 19.75
N PHE A 371 23.03 35.54 19.01
CA PHE A 371 22.38 35.65 17.71
C PHE A 371 23.45 35.66 16.61
N ILE A 372 23.50 34.62 15.77
CA ILE A 372 24.53 34.49 14.73
C ILE A 372 23.92 34.37 13.34
N THR A 373 24.69 34.80 12.34
CA THR A 373 24.36 34.61 10.91
C THR A 373 25.39 33.73 10.23
N ILE A 374 24.90 32.69 9.52
CA ILE A 374 25.72 31.83 8.64
C ILE A 374 25.42 32.23 7.19
N THR A 375 26.45 32.71 6.51
CA THR A 375 26.34 33.14 5.10
C THR A 375 27.27 32.32 4.20
N GLY A 376 26.98 32.32 2.90
CA GLY A 376 27.81 31.64 1.89
C GLY A 376 27.05 31.45 0.57
N LYS A 377 27.78 31.10 -0.48
CA LYS A 377 27.18 30.84 -1.81
C LYS A 377 26.18 29.67 -1.78
N THR A 378 25.29 29.62 -2.76
CA THR A 378 24.40 28.46 -2.95
C THR A 378 25.26 27.21 -3.13
N GLY A 379 24.91 26.12 -2.44
CA GLY A 379 25.68 24.87 -2.45
C GLY A 379 26.83 24.78 -1.43
N SER A 380 27.07 25.81 -0.60
CA SER A 380 28.16 25.79 0.42
C SER A 380 27.81 24.99 1.70
N GLY A 381 26.76 24.16 1.71
CA GLY A 381 26.46 23.31 2.84
C GLY A 381 25.64 23.95 3.97
N LYS A 382 25.11 25.17 3.80
CA LYS A 382 24.36 25.91 4.83
C LYS A 382 23.19 25.11 5.43
N SER A 383 22.29 24.61 4.60
CA SER A 383 21.15 23.80 5.07
C SER A 383 21.60 22.47 5.67
N THR A 384 22.78 21.95 5.27
CA THR A 384 23.34 20.74 5.88
C THR A 384 23.71 20.98 7.36
N ILE A 385 24.20 22.19 7.71
CA ILE A 385 24.48 22.56 9.11
C ILE A 385 23.19 22.55 9.93
N ALA A 386 22.09 23.09 9.38
CA ALA A 386 20.79 23.03 10.05
C ALA A 386 20.30 21.59 10.29
N LEU A 387 20.45 20.72 9.28
CA LEU A 387 20.06 19.30 9.41
C LEU A 387 20.92 18.56 10.44
N LEU A 388 22.24 18.83 10.49
CA LEU A 388 23.18 18.30 11.47
C LEU A 388 22.79 18.76 12.88
N LEU A 389 22.52 20.05 13.07
CA LEU A 389 22.13 20.61 14.35
C LEU A 389 20.79 20.09 14.85
N CYS A 390 19.81 19.88 13.95
CA CYS A 390 18.53 19.22 14.31
C CYS A 390 18.68 17.71 14.54
N ARG A 391 19.90 17.16 14.36
CA ARG A 391 20.18 15.72 14.36
C ARG A 391 19.21 14.95 13.46
N LEU A 392 18.91 15.50 12.28
CA LEU A 392 18.20 14.81 11.20
C LEU A 392 19.14 13.95 10.36
N ILE A 393 20.43 14.28 10.42
CA ILE A 393 21.58 13.53 9.91
C ILE A 393 22.71 13.62 10.95
N ASP A 394 23.56 12.60 11.05
CA ASP A 394 24.76 12.61 11.90
C ASP A 394 26.01 12.92 11.07
N PRO A 395 27.04 13.60 11.63
CA PRO A 395 28.29 13.86 10.92
C PRO A 395 29.08 12.58 10.66
N ASP A 396 29.83 12.54 9.52
CA ASP A 396 30.76 11.46 9.19
C ASP A 396 32.01 11.54 10.06
N GLU A 397 32.53 12.78 10.28
CA GLU A 397 33.71 13.07 11.08
C GLU A 397 33.47 14.28 11.98
N GLY A 398 34.20 14.33 13.10
CA GLY A 398 34.07 15.39 14.10
C GLY A 398 32.89 15.18 15.03
N GLU A 399 32.59 16.20 15.83
CA GLU A 399 31.49 16.15 16.80
C GLU A 399 30.76 17.48 16.94
N ILE A 400 29.49 17.41 17.32
CA ILE A 400 28.66 18.56 17.65
C ILE A 400 28.34 18.47 19.13
N LEU A 401 28.66 19.52 19.87
CA LEU A 401 28.37 19.59 21.29
C LEU A 401 27.26 20.59 21.55
N ILE A 402 26.34 20.21 22.41
CA ILE A 402 25.28 21.08 22.98
C ILE A 402 25.50 21.12 24.49
N ASP A 403 25.68 22.33 25.03
CA ASP A 403 26.01 22.57 26.42
C ASP A 403 27.22 21.72 26.91
N GLY A 404 28.22 21.56 26.03
CA GLY A 404 29.43 20.80 26.28
C GLY A 404 29.32 19.27 26.19
N LYS A 405 28.12 18.73 25.92
CA LYS A 405 27.86 17.29 25.78
C LYS A 405 27.63 16.95 24.31
N ASN A 406 28.15 15.78 23.84
CA ASN A 406 27.98 15.35 22.46
C ASN A 406 26.48 15.17 22.10
N LEU A 407 26.07 15.71 20.97
CA LEU A 407 24.70 15.68 20.48
C LEU A 407 24.14 14.24 20.35
N LYS A 408 24.99 13.26 20.04
CA LYS A 408 24.61 11.85 19.97
C LYS A 408 24.20 11.24 21.32
N GLU A 409 24.67 11.82 22.41
CA GLU A 409 24.39 11.36 23.78
C GLU A 409 23.18 12.04 24.42
N HIS A 410 22.58 13.01 23.75
CA HIS A 410 21.38 13.68 24.20
C HIS A 410 20.14 12.83 23.99
N ASN A 411 19.14 12.97 24.88
CA ASN A 411 17.79 12.46 24.64
C ASN A 411 17.19 13.21 23.43
N LEU A 412 17.06 12.52 22.30
CA LEU A 412 16.71 13.13 21.01
C LEU A 412 15.31 13.75 21.04
N GLU A 413 14.35 13.12 21.70
CA GLU A 413 12.98 13.63 21.82
C GLU A 413 12.95 14.93 22.61
N LEU A 414 13.65 14.94 23.75
CA LEU A 414 13.75 16.11 24.61
C LEU A 414 14.53 17.23 23.89
N TYR A 415 15.66 16.90 23.28
CA TYR A 415 16.46 17.86 22.51
C TYR A 415 15.64 18.57 21.43
N ARG A 416 14.89 17.83 20.64
CA ARG A 416 14.03 18.40 19.60
C ARG A 416 12.87 19.24 20.14
N LYS A 417 12.43 19.06 21.39
CA LYS A 417 11.45 19.95 22.03
C LYS A 417 12.03 21.37 22.25
N PHE A 418 13.33 21.47 22.49
CA PHE A 418 14.01 22.76 22.72
C PHE A 418 14.49 23.44 21.42
N ILE A 419 14.32 22.81 20.26
CA ILE A 419 14.72 23.40 18.97
C ILE A 419 13.52 23.86 18.18
N GLY A 420 13.54 25.10 17.69
CA GLY A 420 12.69 25.62 16.63
C GLY A 420 13.43 25.57 15.30
N TYR A 421 12.94 24.80 14.32
CA TYR A 421 13.52 24.73 12.99
C TYR A 421 12.54 25.21 11.93
N ILE A 422 12.95 26.19 11.16
CA ILE A 422 12.20 26.75 10.04
C ILE A 422 12.97 26.42 8.76
N PRO A 423 12.49 25.42 7.97
CA PRO A 423 13.19 25.00 6.75
C PRO A 423 13.02 26.01 5.61
N GLN A 424 13.91 25.95 4.64
CA GLN A 424 13.87 26.75 3.42
C GLN A 424 12.56 26.53 2.64
N GLU A 425 12.14 25.28 2.47
CA GLU A 425 10.86 24.93 1.86
C GLU A 425 9.78 24.85 2.94
N SER A 426 8.85 25.80 2.91
CA SER A 426 7.72 25.84 3.84
C SER A 426 6.70 24.76 3.51
N TYR A 427 6.53 23.80 4.42
CA TYR A 427 5.55 22.73 4.31
C TYR A 427 4.38 22.95 5.27
N LEU A 428 3.16 22.98 4.74
CA LEU A 428 1.92 23.02 5.53
C LEU A 428 1.10 21.75 5.28
N PHE A 429 0.54 21.21 6.36
CA PHE A 429 -0.42 20.13 6.28
C PHE A 429 -1.75 20.63 5.70
N SER A 430 -2.49 19.75 5.02
CA SER A 430 -3.83 20.02 4.53
C SER A 430 -4.83 20.05 5.70
N ASP A 431 -4.73 21.09 6.51
CA ASP A 431 -5.46 21.30 7.75
C ASP A 431 -5.69 22.81 7.96
N THR A 432 -6.31 23.19 9.07
CA THR A 432 -6.53 24.60 9.41
C THR A 432 -5.22 25.36 9.66
N ILE A 433 -5.25 26.68 9.56
CA ILE A 433 -4.11 27.53 9.95
C ILE A 433 -3.80 27.33 11.44
N GLU A 434 -4.83 27.24 12.28
CA GLU A 434 -4.72 26.96 13.72
C GLU A 434 -3.93 25.69 13.98
N ASN A 435 -4.33 24.57 13.38
CA ASN A 435 -3.67 23.27 13.55
C ASN A 435 -2.24 23.28 12.97
N ASN A 436 -2.02 24.02 11.89
CA ASN A 436 -0.69 24.17 11.31
C ASN A 436 0.27 24.94 12.24
N ILE A 437 -0.19 26.00 12.90
CA ILE A 437 0.63 26.73 13.89
C ILE A 437 0.81 25.91 15.15
N GLY A 438 -0.27 25.31 15.65
CA GLY A 438 -0.31 24.55 16.89
C GLY A 438 0.39 23.16 16.82
N PHE A 439 0.77 22.71 15.63
CA PHE A 439 1.32 21.36 15.40
C PHE A 439 2.51 20.98 16.31
N ALA A 440 3.28 21.96 16.75
CA ALA A 440 4.52 21.75 17.49
C ALA A 440 4.32 21.60 19.03
N VAL A 441 3.12 21.75 19.55
CA VAL A 441 2.78 21.69 20.97
C VAL A 441 1.52 20.88 21.23
N ASP A 442 1.46 20.24 22.41
CA ASP A 442 0.28 19.48 22.81
C ASP A 442 -0.80 20.44 23.31
N ASN A 443 -2.03 20.35 22.77
CA ASN A 443 -3.21 21.13 23.16
C ASN A 443 -2.97 22.66 23.21
N PRO A 444 -2.57 23.30 22.10
CA PRO A 444 -2.34 24.74 22.07
C PRO A 444 -3.65 25.52 22.34
N THR A 445 -3.58 26.58 23.14
CA THR A 445 -4.73 27.47 23.31
C THR A 445 -4.84 28.47 22.17
N PRO A 446 -6.06 28.96 21.84
CA PRO A 446 -6.23 29.97 20.80
C PRO A 446 -5.41 31.25 21.05
N GLU A 447 -5.27 31.66 22.31
CA GLU A 447 -4.49 32.83 22.71
C GLU A 447 -3.00 32.63 22.42
N LEU A 448 -2.49 31.42 22.67
CA LEU A 448 -1.10 31.07 22.37
C LEU A 448 -0.83 31.09 20.87
N ILE A 449 -1.75 30.52 20.08
CA ILE A 449 -1.67 30.55 18.61
C ILE A 449 -1.68 31.98 18.08
N GLU A 450 -2.60 32.81 18.58
CA GLU A 450 -2.70 34.22 18.17
C GLU A 450 -1.43 35.00 18.55
N LYS A 451 -0.88 34.77 19.75
CA LYS A 451 0.38 35.40 20.19
C LYS A 451 1.49 35.12 19.19
N PHE A 452 1.75 33.85 18.85
CA PHE A 452 2.84 33.50 17.94
C PHE A 452 2.55 33.84 16.48
N ALA A 453 1.29 33.90 16.08
CA ALA A 453 0.89 34.44 14.79
C ALA A 453 1.21 35.96 14.67
N LYS A 454 1.05 36.72 15.75
CA LYS A 454 1.47 38.12 15.82
C LYS A 454 2.97 38.31 15.77
N ILE A 455 3.73 37.48 16.50
CA ILE A 455 5.20 37.50 16.46
C ILE A 455 5.71 37.23 15.04
N ALA A 456 5.11 36.25 14.34
CA ALA A 456 5.45 35.92 12.96
C ALA A 456 4.82 36.87 11.90
N ASP A 457 4.18 37.96 12.31
CA ASP A 457 3.54 38.98 11.45
C ASP A 457 2.53 38.39 10.45
N ILE A 458 1.79 37.31 10.82
CA ILE A 458 0.79 36.65 9.97
C ILE A 458 -0.65 36.87 10.46
N HIS A 459 -0.85 37.31 11.71
CA HIS A 459 -2.18 37.48 12.32
C HIS A 459 -3.12 38.30 11.47
N ASN A 460 -2.67 39.47 10.99
CA ASN A 460 -3.48 40.39 10.20
C ASN A 460 -3.95 39.76 8.88
N ASP A 461 -3.08 38.99 8.20
CA ASP A 461 -3.47 38.27 6.97
C ASP A 461 -4.50 37.17 7.28
N VAL A 462 -4.32 36.44 8.38
CA VAL A 462 -5.26 35.40 8.80
C VAL A 462 -6.65 35.98 9.09
N MET A 463 -6.72 37.17 9.70
CA MET A 463 -7.98 37.82 10.00
C MET A 463 -8.76 38.30 8.76
N LEU A 464 -8.09 38.41 7.60
CA LEU A 464 -8.72 38.74 6.31
C LEU A 464 -9.38 37.53 5.64
N PHE A 465 -9.02 36.30 6.03
CA PHE A 465 -9.68 35.11 5.50
C PHE A 465 -11.10 34.98 6.09
N ARG A 466 -12.02 34.40 5.30
CA ARG A 466 -13.42 34.22 5.69
C ARG A 466 -13.54 33.43 7.03
N ASP A 467 -12.80 32.36 7.15
CA ASP A 467 -12.86 31.46 8.30
C ASP A 467 -11.69 31.68 9.27
N LYS A 468 -10.92 32.78 9.10
CA LYS A 468 -9.81 33.18 9.96
C LYS A 468 -8.84 32.00 10.22
N TYR A 469 -8.55 31.69 11.48
CA TYR A 469 -7.69 30.58 11.87
C TYR A 469 -8.23 29.20 11.50
N GLN A 470 -9.54 29.06 11.29
CA GLN A 470 -10.19 27.80 10.84
C GLN A 470 -10.10 27.60 9.33
N THR A 471 -9.46 28.49 8.60
CA THR A 471 -9.24 28.37 7.15
C THR A 471 -8.36 27.17 6.85
N VAL A 472 -8.87 26.21 6.06
CA VAL A 472 -8.11 25.04 5.58
C VAL A 472 -7.21 25.43 4.42
N VAL A 473 -5.92 25.19 4.54
CA VAL A 473 -4.92 25.70 3.58
C VAL A 473 -4.72 24.85 2.31
N GLY A 474 -5.40 23.71 2.18
CA GLY A 474 -5.27 22.79 1.05
C GLY A 474 -3.92 22.06 1.01
N GLU A 475 -3.73 21.22 -0.01
CA GLU A 475 -2.49 20.45 -0.16
C GLU A 475 -1.28 21.38 -0.29
N ARG A 476 -0.29 21.19 0.60
CA ARG A 476 0.94 22.00 0.68
C ARG A 476 0.67 23.51 0.75
N GLY A 477 -0.51 23.92 1.25
CA GLY A 477 -0.87 25.32 1.41
C GLY A 477 -1.06 26.07 0.08
N VAL A 478 -1.57 25.41 -0.94
CA VAL A 478 -1.72 25.96 -2.32
C VAL A 478 -2.48 27.31 -2.37
N MET A 479 -3.36 27.55 -1.39
CA MET A 479 -4.17 28.76 -1.29
C MET A 479 -3.41 29.97 -0.73
N LEU A 480 -2.21 29.78 -0.19
CA LEU A 480 -1.42 30.83 0.47
C LEU A 480 -0.25 31.29 -0.40
N SER A 481 0.15 32.55 -0.26
CA SER A 481 1.39 33.05 -0.86
C SER A 481 2.61 32.42 -0.20
N GLY A 482 3.77 32.43 -0.87
CA GLY A 482 5.04 31.91 -0.32
C GLY A 482 5.40 32.56 1.02
N GLY A 483 5.26 33.88 1.13
CA GLY A 483 5.52 34.61 2.37
C GLY A 483 4.54 34.26 3.50
N GLN A 484 3.26 34.04 3.21
CA GLN A 484 2.28 33.60 4.21
C GLN A 484 2.62 32.20 4.73
N LYS A 485 3.00 31.27 3.86
CA LYS A 485 3.44 29.93 4.28
C LYS A 485 4.65 29.99 5.21
N GLN A 486 5.66 30.80 4.85
CA GLN A 486 6.85 30.97 5.67
C GLN A 486 6.52 31.54 7.06
N ARG A 487 5.68 32.56 7.13
CA ARG A 487 5.26 33.16 8.41
C ARG A 487 4.47 32.16 9.29
N ILE A 488 3.63 31.31 8.72
CA ILE A 488 2.98 30.22 9.47
C ILE A 488 4.02 29.20 9.98
N CYS A 489 5.03 28.84 9.19
CA CYS A 489 6.10 27.96 9.63
C CYS A 489 6.96 28.59 10.74
N ILE A 490 7.18 29.93 10.70
CA ILE A 490 7.85 30.67 11.77
C ILE A 490 7.01 30.60 13.06
N ALA A 491 5.70 30.91 12.99
CA ALA A 491 4.80 30.79 14.14
C ALA A 491 4.83 29.37 14.75
N ARG A 492 4.76 28.33 13.90
CA ARG A 492 4.86 26.90 14.30
C ARG A 492 6.16 26.59 15.04
N ALA A 493 7.28 27.11 14.59
CA ALA A 493 8.56 26.84 15.22
C ALA A 493 8.72 27.58 16.56
N LEU A 494 8.19 28.79 16.68
CA LEU A 494 8.32 29.62 17.86
C LEU A 494 7.30 29.30 18.96
N ILE A 495 6.13 28.72 18.66
CA ILE A 495 5.08 28.44 19.63
C ILE A 495 5.51 27.51 20.77
N LYS A 496 6.50 26.65 20.52
CA LYS A 496 7.07 25.77 21.55
C LYS A 496 8.12 26.44 22.44
N GLN A 497 8.38 27.75 22.25
CA GLN A 497 9.33 28.55 23.02
C GLN A 497 10.72 27.88 23.10
N PRO A 498 11.37 27.68 21.95
CA PRO A 498 12.60 26.92 21.88
C PRO A 498 13.78 27.66 22.53
N GLN A 499 14.77 26.91 23.03
CA GLN A 499 16.07 27.46 23.49
C GLN A 499 17.04 27.71 22.33
N ILE A 500 16.88 26.98 21.23
CA ILE A 500 17.65 27.16 19.99
C ILE A 500 16.68 27.34 18.85
N VAL A 501 16.82 28.37 18.03
CA VAL A 501 16.01 28.56 16.82
C VAL A 501 16.91 28.66 15.60
N ILE A 502 16.52 27.95 14.53
CA ILE A 502 17.29 27.86 13.28
C ILE A 502 16.39 28.30 12.13
N PHE A 503 16.78 29.38 11.46
CA PHE A 503 16.15 29.92 10.26
C PHE A 503 16.97 29.52 9.04
N ASP A 504 16.50 28.54 8.24
CA ASP A 504 17.20 28.07 7.05
C ASP A 504 16.65 28.76 5.80
N ASP A 505 17.25 29.90 5.44
CA ASP A 505 16.91 30.75 4.28
C ASP A 505 15.40 31.07 4.12
N CYS A 506 14.67 30.99 5.23
CA CYS A 506 13.22 31.12 5.24
C CYS A 506 12.71 32.57 5.21
N LEU A 507 13.60 33.56 5.34
CA LEU A 507 13.25 34.99 5.26
C LEU A 507 13.34 35.56 3.83
N SER A 508 13.90 34.79 2.90
CA SER A 508 14.21 35.24 1.53
C SER A 508 12.97 35.54 0.67
N ALA A 509 11.81 34.93 0.95
CA ALA A 509 10.55 35.20 0.24
C ALA A 509 9.71 36.31 0.89
N LEU A 510 10.21 36.97 1.93
CA LEU A 510 9.55 38.08 2.61
C LEU A 510 10.05 39.42 2.05
N ASP A 511 9.19 40.41 2.09
CA ASP A 511 9.61 41.81 1.87
C ASP A 511 10.44 42.33 3.06
N THR A 512 11.31 43.30 2.81
CA THR A 512 12.26 43.84 3.79
C THR A 512 11.60 44.35 5.08
N LYS A 513 10.40 44.93 4.97
CA LYS A 513 9.68 45.47 6.13
C LYS A 513 9.16 44.34 7.03
N THR A 514 8.52 43.33 6.44
CA THR A 514 8.04 42.13 7.15
C THR A 514 9.19 41.39 7.79
N GLU A 515 10.32 41.24 7.08
CA GLU A 515 11.53 40.61 7.61
C GLU A 515 12.04 41.34 8.86
N GLN A 516 12.16 42.68 8.81
CA GLN A 516 12.59 43.48 9.96
C GLN A 516 11.62 43.41 11.14
N ASN A 517 10.32 43.43 10.89
CA ASN A 517 9.28 43.30 11.93
C ASN A 517 9.44 41.94 12.66
N ILE A 518 9.55 40.87 11.90
CA ILE A 518 9.71 39.51 12.47
C ILE A 518 11.00 39.42 13.29
N LEU A 519 12.14 39.89 12.77
CA LEU A 519 13.40 39.87 13.51
C LEU A 519 13.32 40.68 14.80
N THR A 520 12.75 41.88 14.76
CA THR A 520 12.53 42.75 15.95
C THR A 520 11.61 42.09 16.96
N ASN A 521 10.53 41.41 16.52
CA ASN A 521 9.63 40.68 17.40
C ASN A 521 10.31 39.48 18.06
N ILE A 522 11.14 38.75 17.29
CA ILE A 522 11.91 37.62 17.80
C ILE A 522 12.91 38.08 18.86
N GLU A 523 13.69 39.14 18.61
CA GLU A 523 14.65 39.68 19.57
C GLU A 523 13.99 40.08 20.90
N LYS A 524 12.77 40.62 20.86
CA LYS A 524 12.01 41.03 22.05
C LYS A 524 11.42 39.84 22.82
N GLU A 525 10.83 38.89 22.12
CA GLU A 525 10.03 37.83 22.74
C GLU A 525 10.83 36.57 23.06
N VAL A 526 12.03 36.40 22.42
CA VAL A 526 12.89 35.23 22.52
C VAL A 526 14.30 35.62 22.99
N ALA A 527 14.38 36.65 23.83
CA ALA A 527 15.64 37.30 24.26
C ALA A 527 16.69 36.37 24.90
N ASN A 528 16.31 35.15 25.35
CA ASN A 528 17.21 34.13 25.92
C ASN A 528 17.47 32.94 24.99
N CYS A 529 17.02 33.00 23.72
CA CYS A 529 17.15 31.91 22.77
C CYS A 529 18.40 32.10 21.92
N THR A 530 19.16 31.03 21.71
CA THR A 530 20.25 31.00 20.74
C THR A 530 19.66 30.96 19.33
N ALA A 531 19.92 31.99 18.51
CA ALA A 531 19.34 32.09 17.18
C ALA A 531 20.42 31.95 16.09
N ILE A 532 20.15 31.05 15.13
CA ILE A 532 21.01 30.83 13.96
C ILE A 532 20.21 31.18 12.71
N ILE A 533 20.63 32.22 12.00
CA ILE A 533 20.06 32.60 10.71
C ILE A 533 20.99 32.17 9.59
N ILE A 534 20.52 31.28 8.78
CA ILE A 534 21.17 30.86 7.54
C ILE A 534 20.55 31.69 6.41
N THR A 535 21.38 32.48 5.71
CA THR A 535 20.92 33.33 4.61
C THR A 535 21.98 33.56 3.56
N HIS A 536 21.57 33.93 2.38
CA HIS A 536 22.46 34.42 1.31
C HIS A 536 22.48 35.96 1.23
N ARG A 537 21.66 36.66 2.05
CA ARG A 537 21.59 38.12 2.11
C ARG A 537 22.59 38.67 3.14
N GLU A 538 23.27 39.76 2.80
CA GLU A 538 24.28 40.40 3.66
C GLU A 538 23.66 41.38 4.67
N THR A 539 22.38 41.67 4.59
CA THR A 539 21.68 42.74 5.30
C THR A 539 21.27 42.39 6.74
N VAL A 540 21.39 41.14 7.16
CA VAL A 540 21.01 40.72 8.51
C VAL A 540 22.11 41.11 9.51
N THR A 541 21.79 42.02 10.45
CA THR A 541 22.64 42.41 11.55
C THR A 541 22.63 41.34 12.63
N SER A 542 23.78 40.75 12.93
CA SER A 542 23.99 39.76 13.98
C SER A 542 25.25 40.06 14.79
N SER A 543 25.31 39.54 16.02
CA SER A 543 26.50 39.70 16.88
C SER A 543 27.76 39.04 16.31
N LYS A 544 27.57 37.98 15.50
CA LYS A 544 28.66 37.21 14.90
C LYS A 544 28.25 36.68 13.52
N LYS A 545 29.17 36.77 12.55
CA LYS A 545 28.97 36.28 11.18
C LYS A 545 29.96 35.17 10.86
N ILE A 546 29.42 34.03 10.36
CA ILE A 546 30.21 32.89 9.90
C ILE A 546 30.04 32.79 8.38
N ASN A 547 31.17 32.92 7.65
CA ASN A 547 31.15 32.80 6.20
C ASN A 547 31.57 31.40 5.79
N LEU A 548 30.70 30.69 5.06
CA LEU A 548 31.04 29.41 4.45
C LEU A 548 31.53 29.60 3.03
N TYR A 549 32.68 29.02 2.73
CA TYR A 549 33.22 28.96 1.39
C TYR A 549 32.76 27.66 0.70
N PRO A 550 32.36 27.69 -0.57
CA PRO A 550 32.01 26.46 -1.27
C PRO A 550 33.29 25.61 -1.38
N ASN A 551 33.17 24.33 -1.07
CA ASN A 551 34.17 23.34 -1.43
C ASN A 551 34.07 23.16 -2.95
N ILE A 552 35.06 23.69 -3.70
CA ILE A 552 35.16 23.60 -5.16
C ILE A 552 35.59 22.20 -5.56
#